data_9cf5cb70a75707de6979cf9dfe49062b
#
_entry.id   9cf5cb70a75707de6979cf9dfe49062b
#
_cell.length_a   1.000
_cell.length_b   1.000
_cell.length_c   1.000
_cell.angle_alpha   90.00
_cell.angle_beta   90.00
_cell.angle_gamma   90.00
#
_symmetry.space_group_name_H-M   'P 1'
#
loop_
_entity.id
_entity.type
_entity.pdbx_description
1 polymer ?
#
loop_
_entity_poly.entity_id
_entity_poly.type
_entity_poly.pdbx_seq_one_letter_code
_entity_poly.pdbx_strand_id
1 'polypeptide(L)'
;MKSKAFNFFLLLLLSGANITNAQNKVYGIVQVNDKGFSTNDVFIYDGNNKFLTTPDEKGYYEFFTEKKKMNIVFLLVGSQFIQKEAEITYETEVNIIFEKQTKILSEVLIKGYKIREFQLKRLKDVEGTSIFAGKKSEVILVDQSMANLASNNARQIYNQISGLNIYQNDDAGIQLHIGGRGLDPNRTSNFNTRQNEYDISADVLGYPESYYTPPSEAIKEIQIVRGAASLQYGTQFGGLINFIMKEPSNKKIEFITRNTAGSNRLYTTFSSLSGRVKKFSYYTYYNYKKGDGFRDNSEFKSNNFYFHLGYEVNRRTKITGEISYLNYLAQQAGGLSDKMFSTAPLQSNRSRNWFGLDWFLFNLKLNHKFSSASNLSINFFGLDAERSSIGFRSNRVDQVDPFTERDLIKGEFNNHGVEVKFLNNYSLFNLKNVFVIGGKYYRSKSTSKQ
;
A
#
# COMPACT_ATOMS: atom_id res chain seq x y z
N MET A 1 -36.72 0.89 -61.47
CA MET A 1 -35.31 0.60 -61.20
C MET A 1 -34.41 1.85 -61.02
N LYS A 2 -34.92 3.08 -60.93
CA LYS A 2 -34.09 4.30 -60.79
C LYS A 2 -33.91 4.81 -59.32
N SER A 3 -34.62 4.25 -58.35
CA SER A 3 -34.58 4.72 -56.95
C SER A 3 -33.53 4.01 -56.09
N LYS A 4 -33.13 2.78 -56.40
CA LYS A 4 -32.13 2.01 -55.60
C LYS A 4 -30.65 2.37 -55.88
N ALA A 5 -30.38 2.92 -57.08
CA ALA A 5 -29.02 3.36 -57.43
C ALA A 5 -28.64 4.69 -56.77
N PHE A 6 -29.62 5.58 -56.52
CA PHE A 6 -29.37 6.86 -55.88
C PHE A 6 -29.05 6.72 -54.36
N ASN A 7 -29.73 5.79 -53.69
CA ASN A 7 -29.45 5.51 -52.25
C ASN A 7 -28.12 4.79 -52.05
N PHE A 8 -27.65 3.99 -53.00
CA PHE A 8 -26.34 3.33 -52.93
C PHE A 8 -25.18 4.33 -53.14
N PHE A 9 -25.40 5.36 -54.00
CA PHE A 9 -24.40 6.40 -54.22
C PHE A 9 -24.32 7.40 -53.05
N LEU A 10 -25.42 7.64 -52.35
CA LEU A 10 -25.45 8.46 -51.12
C LEU A 10 -24.81 7.75 -49.93
N LEU A 11 -24.89 6.41 -49.82
CA LEU A 11 -24.23 5.62 -48.82
C LEU A 11 -22.71 5.54 -49.05
N LEU A 12 -22.25 5.57 -50.31
CA LEU A 12 -20.83 5.56 -50.65
C LEU A 12 -20.13 6.92 -50.42
N LEU A 13 -20.91 8.01 -50.47
CA LEU A 13 -20.41 9.36 -50.14
C LEU A 13 -20.32 9.63 -48.62
N LEU A 14 -21.07 8.88 -47.80
CA LEU A 14 -21.00 8.97 -46.32
C LEU A 14 -19.93 8.07 -45.69
N SER A 15 -19.37 7.11 -46.42
CA SER A 15 -18.29 6.23 -45.93
C SER A 15 -16.89 6.78 -46.17
N GLY A 16 -16.73 7.95 -46.77
CA GLY A 16 -15.43 8.55 -47.11
C GLY A 16 -14.97 9.72 -46.24
N ALA A 17 -15.72 10.11 -45.22
CA ALA A 17 -15.28 11.14 -44.30
C ALA A 17 -14.40 10.52 -43.19
N ASN A 18 -13.17 10.11 -43.53
CA ASN A 18 -12.13 10.03 -42.53
C ASN A 18 -11.91 11.45 -41.99
N ILE A 19 -12.43 11.72 -40.79
CA ILE A 19 -12.06 12.89 -40.01
C ILE A 19 -10.60 12.69 -39.64
N THR A 20 -9.69 13.16 -40.45
CA THR A 20 -8.29 13.33 -40.05
C THR A 20 -8.29 14.45 -39.04
N ASN A 21 -8.22 14.10 -37.75
CA ASN A 21 -7.89 15.08 -36.74
C ASN A 21 -6.51 15.63 -37.10
N ALA A 22 -6.43 16.89 -37.44
CA ALA A 22 -5.18 17.58 -37.69
C ALA A 22 -4.44 17.66 -36.35
N GLN A 23 -3.44 16.81 -36.17
CA GLN A 23 -2.57 16.87 -34.99
C GLN A 23 -1.54 17.97 -35.19
N ASN A 24 -1.41 18.82 -34.18
CA ASN A 24 -0.39 19.87 -34.17
C ASN A 24 0.99 19.25 -33.89
N LYS A 25 2.00 19.70 -34.60
CA LYS A 25 3.39 19.26 -34.44
C LYS A 25 4.11 20.17 -33.45
N VAL A 26 4.79 19.56 -32.47
CA VAL A 26 5.74 20.25 -31.57
C VAL A 26 7.11 19.64 -31.80
N TYR A 27 8.11 20.48 -32.02
CA TYR A 27 9.49 20.07 -32.29
C TYR A 27 10.49 21.05 -31.70
N GLY A 28 11.76 20.67 -31.64
CA GLY A 28 12.82 21.55 -31.17
C GLY A 28 14.14 20.83 -30.96
N ILE A 29 15.09 21.57 -30.40
CA ILE A 29 16.44 21.08 -30.09
C ILE A 29 16.66 21.16 -28.57
N VAL A 30 17.15 20.07 -28.00
CA VAL A 30 17.65 20.01 -26.63
C VAL A 30 19.17 20.03 -26.66
N GLN A 31 19.78 20.96 -25.93
CA GLN A 31 21.23 21.03 -25.73
C GLN A 31 21.56 20.72 -24.28
N VAL A 32 22.60 19.90 -24.05
CA VAL A 32 23.07 19.53 -22.71
C VAL A 32 24.52 20.03 -22.55
N ASN A 33 24.71 21.09 -21.75
CA ASN A 33 26.01 21.70 -21.48
C ASN A 33 26.72 21.12 -20.24
N ASP A 34 26.29 19.93 -19.76
CA ASP A 34 26.89 19.24 -18.62
C ASP A 34 27.69 18.02 -19.09
N LYS A 35 29.01 18.00 -18.82
CA LYS A 35 29.95 16.97 -19.32
C LYS A 35 29.67 15.54 -18.85
N GLY A 36 28.76 15.35 -17.91
CA GLY A 36 28.37 14.06 -17.37
C GLY A 36 27.12 13.47 -18.01
N PHE A 37 26.45 14.17 -18.93
CA PHE A 37 25.17 13.78 -19.51
C PHE A 37 25.15 13.99 -21.02
N SER A 38 24.29 13.25 -21.70
CA SER A 38 24.06 13.36 -23.14
C SER A 38 22.60 13.70 -23.45
N THR A 39 22.30 14.03 -24.69
CA THR A 39 20.92 14.22 -25.16
C THR A 39 20.07 12.97 -25.01
N ASN A 40 20.67 11.78 -25.04
CA ASN A 40 19.99 10.50 -24.82
C ASN A 40 19.49 10.31 -23.37
N ASP A 41 20.00 11.09 -22.42
CA ASP A 41 19.56 11.07 -21.01
C ASP A 41 18.35 11.98 -20.77
N VAL A 42 17.81 12.64 -21.82
CA VAL A 42 16.66 13.53 -21.73
C VAL A 42 15.38 12.81 -22.14
N PHE A 43 14.37 12.95 -21.30
CA PHE A 43 13.02 12.45 -21.54
C PHE A 43 12.02 13.60 -21.52
N ILE A 44 11.06 13.58 -22.43
CA ILE A 44 10.07 14.65 -22.61
C ILE A 44 8.68 14.11 -22.24
N TYR A 45 8.02 14.82 -21.31
CA TYR A 45 6.70 14.49 -20.78
C TYR A 45 5.72 15.64 -20.94
N ASP A 46 4.42 15.35 -20.91
CA ASP A 46 3.41 16.40 -20.74
C ASP A 46 3.27 16.77 -19.25
N GLY A 47 2.55 17.87 -18.96
CA GLY A 47 2.32 18.35 -17.60
C GLY A 47 1.57 17.35 -16.66
N ASN A 48 1.02 16.29 -17.22
CA ASN A 48 0.38 15.17 -16.49
C ASN A 48 1.31 13.95 -16.37
N ASN A 49 2.60 14.12 -16.66
CA ASN A 49 3.63 13.07 -16.65
C ASN A 49 3.42 11.95 -17.69
N LYS A 50 2.68 12.18 -18.76
CA LYS A 50 2.62 11.26 -19.89
C LYS A 50 3.88 11.41 -20.73
N PHE A 51 4.58 10.32 -20.99
CA PHE A 51 5.73 10.30 -21.87
C PHE A 51 5.34 10.69 -23.30
N LEU A 52 6.11 11.60 -23.90
CA LEU A 52 5.89 12.09 -25.25
C LEU A 52 6.94 11.57 -26.23
N THR A 53 8.22 11.85 -25.96
CA THR A 53 9.33 11.47 -26.85
C THR A 53 10.68 11.59 -26.14
N THR A 54 11.76 11.22 -26.82
CA THR A 54 13.15 11.49 -26.45
C THR A 54 13.85 12.18 -27.60
N PRO A 55 14.84 13.08 -27.36
CA PRO A 55 15.68 13.64 -28.41
C PRO A 55 16.55 12.56 -29.08
N ASP A 56 16.94 12.79 -30.31
CA ASP A 56 17.96 12.01 -31.01
C ASP A 56 19.39 12.43 -30.56
N GLU A 57 20.41 11.78 -31.13
CA GLU A 57 21.82 12.06 -30.84
C GLU A 57 22.26 13.51 -31.13
N LYS A 58 21.51 14.21 -32.00
CA LYS A 58 21.74 15.62 -32.33
C LYS A 58 20.91 16.57 -31.45
N GLY A 59 20.11 16.01 -30.55
CA GLY A 59 19.21 16.74 -29.67
C GLY A 59 17.87 17.12 -30.28
N TYR A 60 17.57 16.70 -31.52
CA TYR A 60 16.29 16.98 -32.16
C TYR A 60 15.20 16.07 -31.58
N TYR A 61 14.02 16.66 -31.35
CA TYR A 61 12.83 15.92 -30.94
C TYR A 61 11.59 16.43 -31.64
N GLU A 62 10.60 15.57 -31.80
CA GLU A 62 9.25 15.91 -32.27
C GLU A 62 8.19 15.01 -31.66
N PHE A 63 6.99 15.56 -31.49
CA PHE A 63 5.80 14.81 -31.16
C PHE A 63 4.53 15.52 -31.67
N PHE A 64 3.42 14.79 -31.70
CA PHE A 64 2.12 15.30 -32.18
C PHE A 64 1.12 15.37 -31.03
N THR A 65 0.27 16.41 -31.02
CA THR A 65 -0.74 16.61 -30.00
C THR A 65 -1.99 17.34 -30.55
N GLU A 66 -3.12 17.07 -29.94
CA GLU A 66 -4.38 17.79 -30.24
C GLU A 66 -4.61 18.97 -29.29
N LYS A 67 -3.79 19.13 -28.26
CA LYS A 67 -3.91 20.21 -27.28
C LYS A 67 -3.47 21.54 -27.88
N LYS A 68 -4.23 22.60 -27.63
CA LYS A 68 -3.88 23.98 -28.02
C LYS A 68 -2.94 24.69 -27.03
N LYS A 69 -2.82 24.16 -25.81
CA LYS A 69 -1.93 24.66 -24.77
C LYS A 69 -1.53 23.50 -23.89
N MET A 70 -0.23 23.38 -23.58
CA MET A 70 0.26 22.34 -22.69
C MET A 70 1.56 22.74 -21.98
N ASN A 71 1.77 22.16 -20.80
CA ASN A 71 3.04 22.15 -20.13
C ASN A 71 3.87 21.00 -20.65
N ILE A 72 5.10 21.27 -21.07
CA ILE A 72 6.08 20.28 -21.52
C ILE A 72 7.18 20.22 -20.48
N VAL A 73 7.48 19.03 -19.99
CA VAL A 73 8.52 18.78 -19.00
C VAL A 73 9.68 18.05 -19.66
N PHE A 74 10.84 18.67 -19.66
CA PHE A 74 12.09 18.10 -20.14
C PHE A 74 12.90 17.64 -18.93
N LEU A 75 13.13 16.35 -18.80
CA LEU A 75 13.83 15.71 -17.70
C LEU A 75 15.21 15.23 -18.14
N LEU A 76 16.27 15.78 -17.60
CA LEU A 76 17.62 15.24 -17.68
C LEU A 76 17.83 14.29 -16.50
N VAL A 77 17.84 13.00 -16.77
CA VAL A 77 17.85 11.96 -15.72
C VAL A 77 19.10 12.04 -14.87
N GLY A 78 18.91 12.15 -13.56
CA GLY A 78 20.02 12.25 -12.59
C GLY A 78 20.53 13.68 -12.36
N SER A 79 20.00 14.69 -13.07
CA SER A 79 20.45 16.09 -12.94
C SER A 79 19.28 17.03 -12.62
N GLN A 80 18.53 17.46 -13.61
CA GLN A 80 17.53 18.53 -13.47
C GLN A 80 16.35 18.33 -14.45
N PHE A 81 15.29 19.11 -14.24
CA PHE A 81 14.21 19.22 -15.22
C PHE A 81 13.91 20.69 -15.53
N ILE A 82 13.39 20.92 -16.73
CA ILE A 82 12.89 22.22 -17.19
C ILE A 82 11.44 22.03 -17.61
N GLN A 83 10.56 22.90 -17.12
CA GLN A 83 9.16 22.92 -17.49
C GLN A 83 8.89 24.17 -18.31
N LYS A 84 8.27 24.01 -19.49
CA LYS A 84 7.81 25.10 -20.33
C LYS A 84 6.33 24.97 -20.66
N GLU A 85 5.61 26.04 -20.49
CA GLU A 85 4.24 26.19 -21.00
C GLU A 85 4.32 26.66 -22.44
N ALA A 86 3.69 25.94 -23.36
CA ALA A 86 3.64 26.27 -24.78
C ALA A 86 2.19 26.38 -25.26
N GLU A 87 1.90 27.44 -26.00
CA GLU A 87 0.71 27.55 -26.84
C GLU A 87 1.01 26.86 -28.16
N ILE A 88 0.19 25.89 -28.53
CA ILE A 88 0.46 24.98 -29.64
C ILE A 88 -0.38 25.39 -30.83
N THR A 89 0.32 25.76 -31.90
CA THR A 89 -0.22 26.03 -33.24
C THR A 89 0.03 24.81 -34.14
N TYR A 90 -0.22 24.91 -35.42
CA TYR A 90 -0.01 23.85 -36.41
C TYR A 90 1.43 23.27 -36.35
N GLU A 91 2.44 24.15 -36.20
CA GLU A 91 3.82 23.81 -35.92
C GLU A 91 4.36 24.74 -34.81
N THR A 92 4.91 24.15 -33.75
CA THR A 92 5.43 24.90 -32.59
C THR A 92 6.84 24.46 -32.25
N GLU A 93 7.79 25.39 -32.27
CA GLU A 93 9.18 25.12 -31.92
C GLU A 93 9.44 25.47 -30.47
N VAL A 94 10.06 24.52 -29.71
CA VAL A 94 10.44 24.70 -28.30
C VAL A 94 11.85 24.19 -28.07
N ASN A 95 12.82 25.11 -27.98
CA ASN A 95 14.21 24.77 -27.73
C ASN A 95 14.54 24.85 -26.25
N ILE A 96 15.39 23.93 -25.77
CA ILE A 96 15.82 23.80 -24.37
C ILE A 96 17.32 23.66 -24.26
N ILE A 97 17.89 24.36 -23.27
CA ILE A 97 19.30 24.26 -22.92
C ILE A 97 19.41 23.87 -21.46
N PHE A 98 20.06 22.74 -21.18
CA PHE A 98 20.42 22.32 -19.83
C PHE A 98 21.82 22.87 -19.50
N GLU A 99 21.88 23.88 -18.63
CA GLU A 99 23.12 24.43 -18.13
C GLU A 99 23.66 23.62 -16.94
N LYS A 100 25.00 23.61 -16.78
CA LYS A 100 25.62 22.94 -15.62
C LYS A 100 25.18 23.60 -14.32
N GLN A 101 24.50 22.86 -13.46
CA GLN A 101 24.14 23.34 -12.14
C GLN A 101 25.25 23.13 -11.12
N THR A 102 25.64 24.20 -10.43
CA THR A 102 26.58 24.17 -9.30
C THR A 102 25.90 23.96 -7.94
N LYS A 103 24.60 23.84 -7.89
CA LYS A 103 23.82 23.57 -6.65
C LYS A 103 23.23 22.17 -6.68
N ILE A 104 23.56 21.37 -5.65
CA ILE A 104 22.86 20.12 -5.34
C ILE A 104 21.43 20.49 -4.95
N LEU A 105 20.50 20.28 -5.86
CA LEU A 105 19.08 20.41 -5.58
C LEU A 105 18.64 19.24 -4.70
N SER A 106 17.85 19.54 -3.66
CA SER A 106 17.11 18.56 -2.90
C SER A 106 16.34 17.67 -3.89
N GLU A 107 16.39 16.36 -3.65
CA GLU A 107 15.75 15.31 -4.46
C GLU A 107 14.31 15.71 -4.86
N VAL A 108 14.12 16.14 -6.10
CA VAL A 108 12.78 16.35 -6.67
C VAL A 108 12.25 14.98 -7.02
N LEU A 109 11.36 14.47 -6.18
CA LEU A 109 10.68 13.20 -6.41
C LEU A 109 9.69 13.39 -7.56
N ILE A 110 10.12 13.19 -8.81
CA ILE A 110 9.21 13.09 -9.94
C ILE A 110 8.48 11.75 -9.79
N LYS A 111 7.24 11.79 -9.32
CA LYS A 111 6.32 10.66 -9.37
C LYS A 111 5.88 10.44 -10.81
N GLY A 112 6.79 9.97 -11.65
CA GLY A 112 6.44 9.36 -12.91
C GLY A 112 5.78 8.02 -12.61
N TYR A 113 4.47 7.93 -12.72
CA TYR A 113 3.78 6.64 -12.76
C TYR A 113 4.12 5.94 -14.07
N LYS A 114 5.33 5.39 -14.17
CA LYS A 114 5.55 4.30 -15.09
C LYS A 114 4.83 3.12 -14.43
N ILE A 115 3.63 2.79 -14.92
CA ILE A 115 2.98 1.52 -14.59
C ILE A 115 3.94 0.44 -15.10
N ARG A 116 4.87 0.05 -14.29
CA ARG A 116 5.63 -1.18 -14.46
C ARG A 116 4.86 -2.22 -13.68
N GLU A 117 3.91 -2.82 -14.34
CA GLU A 117 3.29 -4.06 -13.89
C GLU A 117 4.41 -4.98 -13.41
N PHE A 118 4.30 -5.49 -12.16
CA PHE A 118 5.24 -6.44 -11.54
C PHE A 118 6.63 -5.94 -11.11
N GLN A 119 6.86 -4.65 -10.87
CA GLN A 119 8.10 -4.24 -10.21
C GLN A 119 7.94 -4.16 -8.70
N LEU A 120 8.61 -5.09 -7.99
CA LEU A 120 8.85 -4.96 -6.55
C LEU A 120 9.84 -3.82 -6.31
N LYS A 121 9.38 -2.81 -5.58
CA LYS A 121 10.25 -1.75 -5.06
C LYS A 121 11.04 -2.31 -3.87
N ARG A 122 12.25 -1.85 -3.68
CA ARG A 122 13.03 -2.08 -2.45
C ARG A 122 12.98 -0.84 -1.56
N LEU A 123 13.11 -1.05 -0.26
CA LEU A 123 13.32 0.06 0.68
C LEU A 123 14.68 0.70 0.41
N LYS A 124 14.77 2.00 0.66
CA LYS A 124 16.05 2.71 0.67
C LYS A 124 16.93 2.15 1.80
N ASP A 125 18.24 2.28 1.67
CA ASP A 125 19.18 1.81 2.69
C ASP A 125 18.89 2.40 4.07
N VAL A 126 18.38 3.63 4.10
CA VAL A 126 17.93 4.33 5.32
C VAL A 126 16.60 5.02 5.03
N GLU A 127 15.60 4.75 5.84
CA GLU A 127 14.30 5.44 5.84
C GLU A 127 13.91 5.85 7.27
N GLY A 128 13.54 7.13 7.46
CA GLY A 128 13.14 7.64 8.77
C GLY A 128 14.25 7.47 9.81
N THR A 129 14.04 6.59 10.78
CA THR A 129 15.00 6.20 11.82
C THR A 129 15.37 4.72 11.73
N SER A 130 15.28 4.12 10.54
CA SER A 130 15.51 2.68 10.34
C SER A 130 16.54 2.44 9.23
N ILE A 131 17.36 1.39 9.40
CA ILE A 131 18.41 0.97 8.47
C ILE A 131 17.98 -0.32 7.78
N PHE A 132 17.92 -0.31 6.45
CA PHE A 132 17.58 -1.46 5.61
C PHE A 132 18.72 -1.86 4.66
N ALA A 133 19.88 -1.22 4.77
CA ALA A 133 21.05 -1.47 3.94
C ALA A 133 21.45 -2.96 3.92
N GLY A 134 21.73 -3.49 2.75
CA GLY A 134 22.14 -4.89 2.56
C GLY A 134 21.06 -5.94 2.91
N LYS A 135 19.79 -5.55 3.04
CA LYS A 135 18.70 -6.43 3.47
C LYS A 135 17.77 -6.78 2.31
N LYS A 136 17.16 -7.97 2.39
CA LYS A 136 16.06 -8.34 1.51
C LYS A 136 14.81 -7.62 1.97
N SER A 137 14.52 -6.51 1.33
CA SER A 137 13.26 -5.78 1.49
C SER A 137 12.47 -5.82 0.19
N GLU A 138 11.18 -6.02 0.30
CA GLU A 138 10.25 -6.04 -0.81
C GLU A 138 9.07 -5.15 -0.44
N VAL A 139 8.66 -4.27 -1.36
CA VAL A 139 7.59 -3.31 -1.12
C VAL A 139 6.50 -3.50 -2.16
N ILE A 140 5.29 -3.75 -1.71
CA ILE A 140 4.09 -3.79 -2.53
C ILE A 140 3.49 -2.39 -2.53
N LEU A 141 3.42 -1.75 -3.69
CA LEU A 141 2.68 -0.50 -3.88
C LEU A 141 1.22 -0.86 -4.16
N VAL A 142 0.35 -0.71 -3.16
CA VAL A 142 -1.02 -1.24 -3.21
C VAL A 142 -1.84 -0.60 -4.33
N ASP A 143 -1.68 0.70 -4.57
CA ASP A 143 -2.38 1.40 -5.66
C ASP A 143 -1.91 0.98 -7.08
N GLN A 144 -0.78 0.26 -7.18
CA GLN A 144 -0.25 -0.29 -8.44
C GLN A 144 -0.50 -1.79 -8.57
N SER A 145 -1.13 -2.40 -7.57
CA SER A 145 -1.48 -3.81 -7.58
C SER A 145 -2.70 -4.06 -8.48
N MET A 146 -2.69 -5.17 -9.22
CA MET A 146 -3.86 -5.66 -9.96
C MET A 146 -4.88 -6.39 -9.04
N ALA A 147 -4.62 -6.44 -7.74
CA ALA A 147 -5.49 -7.09 -6.78
C ALA A 147 -6.85 -6.38 -6.65
N ASN A 148 -7.89 -7.15 -6.40
CA ASN A 148 -9.17 -6.59 -5.99
C ASN A 148 -9.07 -6.06 -4.55
N LEU A 149 -8.88 -4.74 -4.41
CA LEU A 149 -8.70 -4.11 -3.11
C LEU A 149 -9.95 -4.19 -2.22
N ALA A 150 -11.14 -4.23 -2.81
CA ALA A 150 -12.39 -4.33 -2.07
C ALA A 150 -12.53 -5.68 -1.33
N SER A 151 -12.02 -6.77 -1.91
CA SER A 151 -12.02 -8.09 -1.28
C SER A 151 -10.96 -8.24 -0.19
N ASN A 152 -9.91 -7.42 -0.22
CA ASN A 152 -8.74 -7.52 0.65
C ASN A 152 -8.04 -8.91 0.60
N ASN A 153 -8.04 -9.53 -0.58
CA ASN A 153 -7.55 -10.90 -0.75
C ASN A 153 -6.02 -10.96 -0.68
N ALA A 154 -5.50 -11.62 0.35
CA ALA A 154 -4.07 -11.72 0.59
C ALA A 154 -3.32 -12.39 -0.56
N ARG A 155 -3.86 -13.44 -1.18
CA ARG A 155 -3.22 -14.12 -2.31
C ARG A 155 -3.04 -13.20 -3.51
N GLN A 156 -3.99 -12.30 -3.77
CA GLN A 156 -3.88 -11.33 -4.86
C GLN A 156 -2.90 -10.20 -4.51
N ILE A 157 -2.89 -9.73 -3.26
CA ILE A 157 -2.06 -8.60 -2.83
C ILE A 157 -0.58 -8.99 -2.76
N TYR A 158 -0.28 -10.19 -2.20
CA TYR A 158 1.09 -10.63 -1.93
C TYR A 158 1.68 -11.57 -3.00
N ASN A 159 0.96 -11.85 -4.09
CA ASN A 159 1.38 -12.81 -5.13
C ASN A 159 2.72 -12.51 -5.80
N GLN A 160 3.13 -11.25 -5.79
CA GLN A 160 4.39 -10.80 -6.40
C GLN A 160 5.63 -11.13 -5.55
N ILE A 161 5.43 -11.51 -4.28
CA ILE A 161 6.54 -11.75 -3.36
C ILE A 161 6.89 -13.23 -3.33
N SER A 162 8.06 -13.56 -3.82
CA SER A 162 8.55 -14.94 -3.83
C SER A 162 8.80 -15.49 -2.43
N GLY A 163 8.51 -16.78 -2.21
CA GLY A 163 8.79 -17.48 -0.94
C GLY A 163 7.89 -17.11 0.22
N LEU A 164 6.72 -16.54 -0.06
CA LEU A 164 5.61 -16.46 0.89
C LEU A 164 4.65 -17.62 0.69
N ASN A 165 4.26 -18.26 1.80
CA ASN A 165 3.17 -19.22 1.85
C ASN A 165 1.94 -18.48 2.39
N ILE A 166 0.84 -18.47 1.64
CA ILE A 166 -0.34 -17.65 1.95
C ILE A 166 -1.55 -18.56 2.00
N TYR A 167 -2.18 -18.63 3.18
CA TYR A 167 -3.46 -19.28 3.34
C TYR A 167 -4.58 -18.23 3.38
N GLN A 168 -5.73 -18.60 2.87
CA GLN A 168 -6.95 -17.80 2.94
C GLN A 168 -7.98 -18.62 3.70
N ASN A 169 -8.27 -18.23 4.93
CA ASN A 169 -9.16 -18.93 5.83
C ASN A 169 -10.45 -18.17 6.12
N ASP A 170 -10.55 -16.94 5.65
CA ASP A 170 -11.77 -16.15 5.72
C ASP A 170 -12.04 -15.42 4.39
N ASP A 171 -13.31 -15.21 4.09
CA ASP A 171 -13.74 -14.49 2.88
C ASP A 171 -13.78 -12.97 3.06
N ALA A 172 -13.63 -12.49 4.30
CA ALA A 172 -13.58 -11.08 4.63
C ALA A 172 -12.21 -10.45 4.34
N GLY A 173 -11.14 -11.25 4.27
CA GLY A 173 -9.76 -10.78 4.10
C GLY A 173 -9.23 -10.03 5.32
N ILE A 174 -9.72 -10.34 6.51
CA ILE A 174 -9.31 -9.72 7.78
C ILE A 174 -8.21 -10.51 8.46
N GLN A 175 -8.33 -11.85 8.45
CA GLN A 175 -7.33 -12.72 9.06
C GLN A 175 -6.19 -12.99 8.08
N LEU A 176 -5.03 -12.42 8.37
CA LEU A 176 -3.83 -12.63 7.55
C LEU A 176 -3.11 -13.91 7.98
N HIS A 177 -2.85 -14.79 7.00
CA HIS A 177 -2.13 -16.03 7.19
C HIS A 177 -0.97 -16.10 6.21
N ILE A 178 0.18 -15.55 6.61
CA ILE A 178 1.40 -15.48 5.79
C ILE A 178 2.56 -16.10 6.54
N GLY A 179 3.16 -17.14 5.95
CA GLY A 179 4.43 -17.72 6.36
C GLY A 179 5.53 -17.41 5.35
N GLY A 180 6.74 -17.25 5.81
CA GLY A 180 7.90 -17.05 4.97
C GLY A 180 8.92 -18.17 5.13
N ARG A 181 9.62 -18.56 4.07
CA ARG A 181 10.70 -19.56 4.11
C ARG A 181 10.28 -20.93 4.66
N GLY A 182 9.09 -21.38 4.31
CA GLY A 182 8.57 -22.67 4.79
C GLY A 182 8.00 -22.68 6.20
N LEU A 183 7.97 -21.52 6.90
CA LEU A 183 7.33 -21.40 8.19
C LEU A 183 5.81 -21.47 8.07
N ASP A 184 5.15 -21.97 9.13
CA ASP A 184 3.70 -22.03 9.21
C ASP A 184 3.09 -20.63 9.03
N PRO A 185 2.14 -20.47 8.08
CA PRO A 185 1.48 -19.19 7.84
C PRO A 185 0.41 -18.86 8.90
N ASN A 186 0.09 -19.76 9.81
CA ASN A 186 -1.02 -19.59 10.74
C ASN A 186 -0.95 -18.23 11.46
N ARG A 187 -1.96 -17.38 11.18
CA ARG A 187 -2.14 -16.04 11.77
C ARG A 187 -0.87 -15.18 11.74
N THR A 188 -0.01 -15.41 10.75
CA THR A 188 1.22 -14.65 10.51
C THR A 188 2.15 -14.58 11.75
N SER A 189 2.05 -15.53 12.67
CA SER A 189 2.74 -15.53 13.98
C SER A 189 4.27 -15.51 13.88
N ASN A 190 4.82 -15.89 12.73
CA ASN A 190 6.26 -15.86 12.47
C ASN A 190 6.79 -14.50 11.97
N PHE A 191 5.90 -13.54 11.69
CA PHE A 191 6.27 -12.17 11.33
C PHE A 191 5.96 -11.21 12.47
N ASN A 192 6.81 -10.20 12.64
CA ASN A 192 6.44 -9.01 13.39
C ASN A 192 5.51 -8.17 12.50
N THR A 193 4.26 -7.99 12.91
CA THR A 193 3.28 -7.20 12.16
C THR A 193 3.16 -5.81 12.74
N ARG A 194 3.28 -4.78 11.88
CA ARG A 194 3.25 -3.37 12.25
C ARG A 194 2.35 -2.55 11.33
N GLN A 195 1.87 -1.45 11.85
CA GLN A 195 1.21 -0.37 11.11
C GLN A 195 1.97 0.92 11.38
N ASN A 196 2.39 1.64 10.35
CA ASN A 196 3.18 2.87 10.48
C ASN A 196 4.35 2.75 11.50
N GLU A 197 5.00 1.57 11.51
CA GLU A 197 6.14 1.20 12.37
C GLU A 197 5.81 0.85 13.84
N TYR A 198 4.55 0.84 14.31
CA TYR A 198 4.20 0.33 15.63
C TYR A 198 3.57 -1.06 15.59
N ASP A 199 3.73 -1.83 16.66
CA ASP A 199 3.24 -3.21 16.74
C ASP A 199 1.72 -3.27 16.77
N ILE A 200 1.12 -4.24 16.03
CA ILE A 200 -0.33 -4.45 15.92
C ILE A 200 -0.76 -5.89 16.19
N SER A 201 0.18 -6.80 16.48
CA SER A 201 -0.12 -8.17 16.88
C SER A 201 -0.69 -8.23 18.30
N ALA A 202 -1.35 -9.32 18.64
CA ALA A 202 -2.01 -9.51 19.94
C ALA A 202 -1.05 -9.31 21.12
N ASP A 203 0.10 -9.96 21.09
CA ASP A 203 1.22 -9.74 22.00
C ASP A 203 2.52 -10.13 21.30
N VAL A 204 3.41 -9.20 21.08
CA VAL A 204 4.65 -9.39 20.33
C VAL A 204 5.56 -10.46 20.96
N LEU A 205 5.52 -10.64 22.28
CA LEU A 205 6.39 -11.56 23.01
C LEU A 205 5.73 -12.89 23.32
N GLY A 206 4.51 -12.87 23.83
CA GLY A 206 3.83 -14.05 24.33
C GLY A 206 2.81 -14.66 23.37
N TYR A 207 2.21 -13.84 22.50
CA TYR A 207 1.16 -14.25 21.57
C TYR A 207 1.25 -13.46 20.25
N PRO A 208 2.24 -13.73 19.39
CA PRO A 208 2.57 -12.91 18.22
C PRO A 208 1.58 -13.05 17.05
N GLU A 209 0.40 -13.59 17.26
CA GLU A 209 -0.60 -13.76 16.22
C GLU A 209 -1.17 -12.42 15.74
N SER A 210 -1.37 -12.28 14.45
CA SER A 210 -1.99 -11.13 13.81
C SER A 210 -3.45 -11.41 13.50
N TYR A 211 -4.33 -10.68 14.15
CA TYR A 211 -5.78 -10.77 13.93
C TYR A 211 -6.36 -9.57 13.19
N TYR A 212 -5.60 -8.48 13.12
CA TYR A 212 -5.99 -7.25 12.46
C TYR A 212 -5.18 -7.04 11.18
N THR A 213 -5.89 -6.75 10.09
CA THR A 213 -5.30 -6.30 8.84
C THR A 213 -6.05 -5.07 8.36
N PRO A 214 -5.37 -3.93 8.13
CA PRO A 214 -6.02 -2.75 7.56
C PRO A 214 -6.62 -3.06 6.19
N PRO A 215 -7.73 -2.41 5.79
CA PRO A 215 -8.25 -2.52 4.44
C PRO A 215 -7.19 -2.09 3.41
N SER A 216 -6.98 -2.88 2.38
CA SER A 216 -6.00 -2.57 1.33
C SER A 216 -6.26 -1.22 0.65
N GLU A 217 -7.51 -0.77 0.58
CA GLU A 217 -7.89 0.55 0.07
C GLU A 217 -7.30 1.72 0.88
N ALA A 218 -6.98 1.50 2.16
CA ALA A 218 -6.37 2.48 3.05
C ALA A 218 -4.84 2.42 3.09
N ILE A 219 -4.23 1.38 2.51
CA ILE A 219 -2.80 1.14 2.56
C ILE A 219 -2.13 1.82 1.34
N LYS A 220 -1.04 2.54 1.59
CA LYS A 220 -0.16 3.10 0.55
C LYS A 220 0.81 2.02 0.04
N GLU A 221 1.51 1.39 0.97
CA GLU A 221 2.47 0.33 0.67
C GLU A 221 2.58 -0.69 1.80
N ILE A 222 2.92 -1.92 1.44
CA ILE A 222 3.23 -2.98 2.39
C ILE A 222 4.72 -3.30 2.26
N GLN A 223 5.43 -3.14 3.36
CA GLN A 223 6.86 -3.37 3.45
C GLN A 223 7.10 -4.74 4.08
N ILE A 224 7.86 -5.60 3.39
CA ILE A 224 8.28 -6.89 3.90
C ILE A 224 9.80 -6.88 4.01
N VAL A 225 10.31 -7.03 5.22
CA VAL A 225 11.74 -7.04 5.51
C VAL A 225 12.12 -8.38 6.10
N ARG A 226 13.08 -9.05 5.48
CA ARG A 226 13.52 -10.40 5.85
C ARG A 226 14.96 -10.40 6.39
N GLY A 227 15.25 -11.36 7.25
CA GLY A 227 16.58 -11.58 7.79
C GLY A 227 16.98 -10.57 8.86
N ALA A 228 18.26 -10.24 8.97
CA ALA A 228 18.81 -9.48 10.09
C ALA A 228 18.28 -8.03 10.22
N ALA A 229 17.71 -7.43 9.15
CA ALA A 229 17.11 -6.10 9.25
C ALA A 229 15.87 -6.06 10.14
N SER A 230 15.18 -7.18 10.29
CA SER A 230 14.04 -7.27 11.20
C SER A 230 14.42 -7.22 12.66
N LEU A 231 15.67 -7.47 13.02
CA LEU A 231 16.16 -7.44 14.41
C LEU A 231 15.97 -6.06 15.08
N GLN A 232 15.97 -4.97 14.34
CA GLN A 232 15.69 -3.65 14.90
C GLN A 232 14.21 -3.48 15.33
N TYR A 233 13.32 -4.42 14.97
CA TYR A 233 11.89 -4.37 15.26
C TYR A 233 11.40 -5.51 16.15
N GLY A 234 12.15 -6.59 16.27
CA GLY A 234 11.75 -7.75 17.07
C GLY A 234 12.43 -9.05 16.63
N THR A 235 11.96 -10.15 17.17
CA THR A 235 12.62 -11.46 17.12
C THR A 235 11.90 -12.53 16.28
N GLN A 236 10.84 -12.17 15.54
CA GLN A 236 10.13 -13.14 14.71
C GLN A 236 10.99 -13.61 13.53
N PHE A 237 11.03 -14.93 13.32
CA PHE A 237 11.90 -15.58 12.34
C PHE A 237 11.53 -15.30 10.89
N GLY A 238 10.25 -15.04 10.60
CA GLY A 238 9.74 -14.71 9.25
C GLY A 238 10.23 -13.34 8.78
N GLY A 239 10.43 -12.40 9.70
CA GLY A 239 10.79 -11.02 9.42
C GLY A 239 9.75 -10.02 9.90
N LEU A 240 9.58 -8.94 9.12
CA LEU A 240 8.67 -7.84 9.40
C LEU A 240 7.66 -7.70 8.25
N ILE A 241 6.40 -7.50 8.59
CA ILE A 241 5.37 -6.95 7.69
C ILE A 241 4.92 -5.62 8.28
N ASN A 242 5.09 -4.52 7.54
CA ASN A 242 4.71 -3.19 7.98
C ASN A 242 3.73 -2.57 6.98
N PHE A 243 2.53 -2.25 7.46
CA PHE A 243 1.49 -1.58 6.68
C PHE A 243 1.70 -0.07 6.79
N ILE A 244 2.07 0.58 5.70
CA ILE A 244 2.13 2.04 5.63
C ILE A 244 0.79 2.54 5.14
N MET A 245 0.09 3.27 6.00
CA MET A 245 -1.22 3.84 5.69
C MET A 245 -1.09 5.00 4.69
N LYS A 246 -2.16 5.29 3.96
CA LYS A 246 -2.20 6.46 3.07
C LYS A 246 -1.95 7.75 3.84
N GLU A 247 -1.19 8.63 3.23
CA GLU A 247 -0.89 9.94 3.80
C GLU A 247 -2.08 10.91 3.60
N PRO A 248 -2.24 11.89 4.51
CA PRO A 248 -3.17 12.99 4.30
C PRO A 248 -2.96 13.70 2.96
N SER A 249 -4.05 13.99 2.25
CA SER A 249 -4.02 14.75 1.01
C SER A 249 -3.42 16.15 1.20
N ASN A 250 -2.79 16.69 0.16
CA ASN A 250 -2.31 18.08 0.15
C ASN A 250 -3.44 19.10 -0.09
N LYS A 251 -4.64 18.65 -0.46
CA LYS A 251 -5.84 19.49 -0.55
C LYS A 251 -6.35 19.85 0.84
N LYS A 252 -7.16 20.90 0.96
CA LYS A 252 -7.82 21.23 2.22
C LYS A 252 -8.77 20.13 2.67
N ILE A 253 -9.49 19.56 1.70
CA ILE A 253 -10.42 18.43 1.89
C ILE A 253 -10.40 17.55 0.63
N GLU A 254 -10.39 16.25 0.85
CA GLU A 254 -10.55 15.24 -0.19
C GLU A 254 -11.40 14.11 0.40
N PHE A 255 -12.53 13.83 -0.25
CA PHE A 255 -13.43 12.76 0.13
C PHE A 255 -13.44 11.70 -0.98
N ILE A 256 -13.26 10.44 -0.60
CA ILE A 256 -13.31 9.30 -1.51
C ILE A 256 -14.30 8.30 -0.92
N THR A 257 -15.24 7.83 -1.72
CA THR A 257 -16.12 6.72 -1.37
C THR A 257 -16.09 5.68 -2.48
N ARG A 258 -16.05 4.42 -2.10
CA ARG A 258 -16.12 3.26 -2.99
C ARG A 258 -17.10 2.26 -2.44
N ASN A 259 -18.03 1.85 -3.27
CA ASN A 259 -19.03 0.85 -2.94
C ASN A 259 -18.89 -0.31 -3.91
N THR A 260 -18.86 -1.53 -3.39
CA THR A 260 -18.71 -2.74 -4.19
C THR A 260 -19.76 -3.73 -3.78
N ALA A 261 -20.46 -4.29 -4.77
CA ALA A 261 -21.34 -5.44 -4.61
C ALA A 261 -20.81 -6.60 -5.46
N GLY A 262 -20.96 -7.81 -4.98
CA GLY A 262 -20.43 -9.00 -5.64
C GLY A 262 -21.25 -10.25 -5.35
N SER A 263 -20.75 -11.38 -5.85
CA SER A 263 -21.33 -12.70 -5.56
C SER A 263 -21.40 -12.97 -4.07
N ASN A 264 -22.24 -13.94 -3.66
CA ASN A 264 -22.42 -14.35 -2.28
C ASN A 264 -22.83 -13.19 -1.36
N ARG A 265 -23.71 -12.31 -1.85
CA ARG A 265 -24.19 -11.10 -1.16
C ARG A 265 -23.06 -10.21 -0.61
N LEU A 266 -21.88 -10.26 -1.22
CA LEU A 266 -20.78 -9.37 -0.86
C LEU A 266 -21.22 -7.92 -1.05
N TYR A 267 -21.10 -7.14 0.01
CA TYR A 267 -21.23 -5.71 -0.02
C TYR A 267 -20.10 -5.09 0.81
N THR A 268 -19.39 -4.13 0.24
CA THR A 268 -18.39 -3.37 0.97
C THR A 268 -18.49 -1.89 0.60
N THR A 269 -18.34 -1.04 1.61
CA THR A 269 -18.19 0.40 1.43
C THR A 269 -16.92 0.86 2.12
N PHE A 270 -16.11 1.61 1.41
CA PHE A 270 -14.94 2.30 1.92
C PHE A 270 -15.12 3.79 1.70
N SER A 271 -15.13 4.57 2.76
CA SER A 271 -15.24 6.02 2.70
C SER A 271 -14.09 6.65 3.48
N SER A 272 -13.35 7.54 2.85
CA SER A 272 -12.24 8.24 3.48
C SER A 272 -12.34 9.74 3.30
N LEU A 273 -11.91 10.47 4.33
CA LEU A 273 -11.80 11.91 4.34
C LEU A 273 -10.37 12.28 4.72
N SER A 274 -9.74 13.09 3.91
CA SER A 274 -8.36 13.52 4.14
C SER A 274 -8.15 14.98 3.78
N GLY A 275 -7.09 15.56 4.34
CA GLY A 275 -6.73 16.92 3.99
C GLY A 275 -5.62 17.52 4.84
N ARG A 276 -5.27 18.76 4.47
CA ARG A 276 -4.28 19.56 5.19
C ARG A 276 -4.79 21.00 5.34
N VAL A 277 -4.77 21.48 6.59
CA VAL A 277 -5.14 22.86 6.93
C VAL A 277 -4.03 23.47 7.79
N LYS A 278 -3.26 24.41 7.21
CA LYS A 278 -2.09 25.03 7.87
C LYS A 278 -1.10 23.95 8.36
N LYS A 279 -0.92 23.85 9.68
CA LYS A 279 -0.02 22.90 10.33
C LYS A 279 -0.65 21.55 10.63
N PHE A 280 -1.96 21.43 10.45
CA PHE A 280 -2.71 20.19 10.70
C PHE A 280 -2.87 19.39 9.41
N SER A 281 -2.73 18.07 9.52
CA SER A 281 -3.04 17.12 8.47
C SER A 281 -3.86 15.98 9.04
N TYR A 282 -4.86 15.51 8.31
CA TYR A 282 -5.76 14.47 8.78
C TYR A 282 -6.07 13.47 7.68
N TYR A 283 -6.26 12.22 8.09
CA TYR A 283 -6.77 11.15 7.26
C TYR A 283 -7.62 10.23 8.12
N THR A 284 -8.84 10.00 7.71
CA THR A 284 -9.75 9.06 8.38
C THR A 284 -10.45 8.20 7.34
N TYR A 285 -10.79 6.98 7.71
CA TYR A 285 -11.67 6.15 6.90
C TYR A 285 -12.64 5.34 7.77
N TYR A 286 -13.73 4.96 7.15
CA TYR A 286 -14.63 3.92 7.61
C TYR A 286 -14.81 2.89 6.51
N ASN A 287 -14.64 1.62 6.85
CA ASN A 287 -14.84 0.50 5.95
C ASN A 287 -15.82 -0.48 6.59
N TYR A 288 -16.94 -0.70 5.92
CA TYR A 288 -17.91 -1.73 6.26
C TYR A 288 -17.87 -2.82 5.22
N LYS A 289 -17.91 -4.07 5.65
CA LYS A 289 -17.94 -5.23 4.77
C LYS A 289 -18.86 -6.30 5.34
N LYS A 290 -19.67 -6.92 4.47
CA LYS A 290 -20.47 -8.11 4.79
C LYS A 290 -20.57 -9.02 3.57
N GLY A 291 -20.83 -10.28 3.80
CA GLY A 291 -21.07 -11.28 2.76
C GLY A 291 -21.38 -12.64 3.35
N ASP A 292 -21.88 -13.54 2.51
CA ASP A 292 -22.16 -14.93 2.92
C ASP A 292 -20.92 -15.82 2.79
N GLY A 293 -19.88 -15.31 2.12
CA GLY A 293 -18.69 -16.10 1.81
C GLY A 293 -18.90 -17.07 0.65
N PHE A 294 -17.85 -17.85 0.38
CA PHE A 294 -17.81 -18.77 -0.77
C PHE A 294 -18.50 -20.11 -0.46
N ARG A 295 -18.52 -20.53 0.80
CA ARG A 295 -19.04 -21.83 1.24
C ARG A 295 -20.16 -21.64 2.26
N ASP A 296 -20.90 -22.71 2.51
CA ASP A 296 -21.82 -22.80 3.65
C ASP A 296 -21.08 -22.45 4.95
N ASN A 297 -21.75 -21.75 5.87
CA ASN A 297 -21.21 -21.30 7.16
C ASN A 297 -19.93 -20.42 7.02
N SER A 298 -19.94 -19.49 6.06
CA SER A 298 -18.86 -18.52 5.81
C SER A 298 -19.33 -17.06 5.90
N GLU A 299 -20.52 -16.82 6.48
CA GLU A 299 -21.02 -15.45 6.65
C GLU A 299 -20.08 -14.60 7.49
N PHE A 300 -19.95 -13.34 7.11
CA PHE A 300 -19.13 -12.39 7.85
C PHE A 300 -19.69 -10.98 7.82
N LYS A 301 -19.31 -10.22 8.85
CA LYS A 301 -19.56 -8.79 9.00
C LYS A 301 -18.35 -8.14 9.65
N SER A 302 -17.94 -6.99 9.13
CA SER A 302 -16.78 -6.23 9.63
C SER A 302 -17.04 -4.73 9.58
N ASN A 303 -16.64 -4.03 10.64
CA ASN A 303 -16.56 -2.57 10.72
C ASN A 303 -15.12 -2.20 11.05
N ASN A 304 -14.48 -1.39 10.22
CA ASN A 304 -13.12 -0.94 10.44
C ASN A 304 -13.07 0.58 10.33
N PHE A 305 -12.52 1.22 11.34
CA PHE A 305 -12.36 2.66 11.43
C PHE A 305 -10.90 3.01 11.70
N TYR A 306 -10.43 4.08 11.10
CA TYR A 306 -9.10 4.64 11.31
C TYR A 306 -9.16 6.17 11.36
N PHE A 307 -8.39 6.75 12.24
CA PHE A 307 -8.21 8.20 12.32
C PHE A 307 -6.72 8.52 12.54
N HIS A 308 -6.22 9.45 11.75
CA HIS A 308 -4.86 9.99 11.81
C HIS A 308 -4.92 11.52 11.87
N LEU A 309 -4.22 12.10 12.82
CA LEU A 309 -4.03 13.53 12.95
C LEU A 309 -2.55 13.84 13.07
N GLY A 310 -2.03 14.63 12.15
CA GLY A 310 -0.66 15.15 12.16
C GLY A 310 -0.63 16.64 12.49
N TYR A 311 0.30 17.05 13.35
CA TYR A 311 0.56 18.44 13.66
C TYR A 311 2.05 18.79 13.45
N GLU A 312 2.32 19.74 12.56
CA GLU A 312 3.66 20.27 12.31
C GLU A 312 3.95 21.41 13.29
N VAL A 313 4.57 21.09 14.44
CA VAL A 313 4.95 22.08 15.45
C VAL A 313 5.84 23.14 14.80
N ASN A 314 6.86 22.68 14.05
CA ASN A 314 7.76 23.49 13.23
C ASN A 314 8.33 22.63 12.09
N ARG A 315 9.22 23.20 11.24
CA ARG A 315 9.84 22.49 10.10
C ARG A 315 10.66 21.23 10.49
N ARG A 316 11.02 21.09 11.77
CA ARG A 316 11.86 20.00 12.29
C ARG A 316 11.09 19.02 13.15
N THR A 317 9.91 19.41 13.66
CA THR A 317 9.15 18.62 14.65
C THR A 317 7.73 18.37 14.18
N LYS A 318 7.36 17.10 14.10
CA LYS A 318 6.01 16.64 13.78
C LYS A 318 5.52 15.70 14.87
N ILE A 319 4.28 15.88 15.31
CA ILE A 319 3.55 14.97 16.20
C ILE A 319 2.43 14.33 15.38
N THR A 320 2.23 13.04 15.56
CA THR A 320 1.18 12.28 14.87
C THR A 320 0.43 11.42 15.87
N GLY A 321 -0.89 11.52 15.89
CA GLY A 321 -1.77 10.63 16.66
C GLY A 321 -2.57 9.75 15.72
N GLU A 322 -2.73 8.48 16.06
CA GLU A 322 -3.49 7.50 15.28
C GLU A 322 -4.33 6.62 16.19
N ILE A 323 -5.51 6.28 15.74
CA ILE A 323 -6.35 5.23 16.32
C ILE A 323 -6.89 4.35 15.21
N SER A 324 -7.01 3.04 15.49
CA SER A 324 -7.69 2.08 14.62
C SER A 324 -8.66 1.25 15.45
N TYR A 325 -9.81 0.98 14.90
CA TYR A 325 -10.81 0.10 15.51
C TYR A 325 -11.35 -0.89 14.50
N LEU A 326 -11.39 -2.17 14.89
CA LEU A 326 -11.99 -3.24 14.11
C LEU A 326 -12.98 -4.01 15.00
N ASN A 327 -14.22 -4.12 14.56
CA ASN A 327 -15.18 -5.10 15.04
C ASN A 327 -15.49 -6.09 13.91
N TYR A 328 -15.32 -7.37 14.18
CA TYR A 328 -15.45 -8.42 13.19
C TYR A 328 -16.16 -9.64 13.79
N LEU A 329 -17.10 -10.19 13.04
CA LEU A 329 -17.76 -11.45 13.36
C LEU A 329 -17.91 -12.29 12.09
N ALA A 330 -17.49 -13.54 12.13
CA ALA A 330 -17.62 -14.45 11.01
C ALA A 330 -17.88 -15.88 11.44
N GLN A 331 -18.61 -16.60 10.61
CA GLN A 331 -18.68 -18.04 10.67
C GLN A 331 -17.37 -18.67 10.21
N GLN A 332 -17.10 -19.89 10.68
CA GLN A 332 -15.89 -20.63 10.37
C GLN A 332 -16.27 -21.96 9.73
N ALA A 333 -16.26 -22.01 8.41
CA ALA A 333 -16.67 -23.18 7.63
C ALA A 333 -15.84 -24.45 7.90
N GLY A 334 -14.63 -24.30 8.46
CA GLY A 334 -13.68 -25.39 8.67
C GLY A 334 -13.01 -25.89 7.37
N GLY A 335 -12.09 -26.83 7.50
CA GLY A 335 -11.45 -27.49 6.36
C GLY A 335 -12.36 -28.51 5.68
N LEU A 336 -11.97 -28.99 4.50
CA LEU A 336 -12.54 -30.13 3.80
C LEU A 336 -11.45 -31.17 3.55
N SER A 337 -11.78 -32.46 3.65
CA SER A 337 -10.91 -33.49 3.07
C SER A 337 -11.06 -33.53 1.56
N ASP A 338 -10.11 -34.14 0.84
CA ASP A 338 -10.17 -34.26 -0.62
C ASP A 338 -11.47 -34.96 -1.08
N LYS A 339 -11.91 -35.95 -0.34
CA LYS A 339 -13.18 -36.62 -0.61
C LYS A 339 -14.40 -35.70 -0.44
N MET A 340 -14.43 -34.90 0.61
CA MET A 340 -15.51 -33.94 0.84
C MET A 340 -15.52 -32.86 -0.24
N PHE A 341 -14.33 -32.36 -0.60
CA PHE A 341 -14.18 -31.35 -1.64
C PHE A 341 -14.63 -31.87 -3.01
N SER A 342 -14.21 -33.08 -3.39
CA SER A 342 -14.62 -33.69 -4.67
C SER A 342 -16.11 -34.00 -4.77
N THR A 343 -16.77 -34.28 -3.62
CA THR A 343 -18.20 -34.60 -3.59
C THR A 343 -19.06 -33.35 -3.59
N ALA A 344 -18.74 -32.35 -2.73
CA ALA A 344 -19.50 -31.10 -2.60
C ALA A 344 -18.55 -29.97 -2.11
N PRO A 345 -17.91 -29.21 -3.01
CA PRO A 345 -16.87 -28.24 -2.64
C PRO A 345 -17.38 -27.05 -1.82
N LEU A 346 -18.66 -26.79 -1.84
CA LEU A 346 -19.29 -25.69 -1.10
C LEU A 346 -19.78 -26.09 0.31
N GLN A 347 -19.71 -27.37 0.66
CA GLN A 347 -20.21 -27.86 1.95
C GLN A 347 -19.43 -27.35 3.15
N SER A 348 -20.08 -27.33 4.29
CA SER A 348 -19.48 -27.18 5.61
C SER A 348 -20.19 -28.10 6.62
N ASN A 349 -19.42 -28.69 7.52
CA ASN A 349 -19.95 -29.44 8.66
C ASN A 349 -19.74 -28.71 10.00
N ARG A 350 -19.60 -27.35 9.93
CA ARG A 350 -19.27 -26.47 11.06
C ARG A 350 -20.32 -25.37 11.24
N SER A 351 -21.61 -25.71 11.25
CA SER A 351 -22.74 -24.77 11.28
C SER A 351 -22.75 -23.81 12.48
N ARG A 352 -22.06 -24.18 13.58
CA ARG A 352 -22.06 -23.42 14.83
C ARG A 352 -20.70 -22.81 15.18
N ASN A 353 -19.74 -22.80 14.26
CA ASN A 353 -18.43 -22.25 14.50
C ASN A 353 -18.41 -20.76 14.17
N TRP A 354 -18.07 -19.95 15.16
CA TRP A 354 -17.97 -18.50 15.03
C TRP A 354 -16.64 -17.98 15.56
N PHE A 355 -16.21 -16.89 15.00
CA PHE A 355 -15.02 -16.16 15.40
C PHE A 355 -15.32 -14.67 15.43
N GLY A 356 -15.04 -14.01 16.55
CA GLY A 356 -15.27 -12.59 16.76
C GLY A 356 -14.02 -11.87 17.19
N LEU A 357 -13.89 -10.60 16.81
CA LEU A 357 -12.82 -9.68 17.17
C LEU A 357 -13.39 -8.33 17.56
N ASP A 358 -12.87 -7.77 18.65
CA ASP A 358 -12.89 -6.36 19.00
C ASP A 358 -11.44 -5.92 19.17
N TRP A 359 -11.01 -4.95 18.35
CA TRP A 359 -9.59 -4.63 18.23
C TRP A 359 -9.39 -3.12 18.19
N PHE A 360 -8.85 -2.57 19.25
CA PHE A 360 -8.55 -1.15 19.36
C PHE A 360 -7.03 -0.93 19.43
N LEU A 361 -6.51 -0.10 18.54
CA LEU A 361 -5.11 0.29 18.47
C LEU A 361 -4.98 1.79 18.62
N PHE A 362 -3.93 2.24 19.29
CA PHE A 362 -3.56 3.65 19.34
C PHE A 362 -2.05 3.84 19.19
N ASN A 363 -1.68 5.00 18.65
CA ASN A 363 -0.30 5.39 18.47
C ASN A 363 -0.13 6.92 18.57
N LEU A 364 0.88 7.37 19.32
CA LEU A 364 1.32 8.75 19.39
C LEU A 364 2.81 8.81 19.04
N LYS A 365 3.15 9.46 17.94
CA LYS A 365 4.52 9.51 17.41
C LYS A 365 5.04 10.93 17.38
N LEU A 366 6.21 11.16 17.94
CA LEU A 366 7.01 12.37 17.80
C LEU A 366 8.18 12.08 16.86
N ASN A 367 8.31 12.88 15.81
CA ASN A 367 9.50 12.91 14.96
C ASN A 367 10.19 14.26 15.09
N HIS A 368 11.48 14.26 15.40
CA HIS A 368 12.28 15.47 15.49
C HIS A 368 13.57 15.36 14.70
N LYS A 369 13.83 16.32 13.83
CA LYS A 369 15.06 16.44 13.06
C LYS A 369 15.98 17.48 13.73
N PHE A 370 17.03 17.04 14.42
CA PHE A 370 18.02 17.95 14.99
C PHE A 370 18.81 18.65 13.87
N SER A 371 19.15 17.89 12.83
CA SER A 371 19.88 18.39 11.66
C SER A 371 19.46 17.59 10.40
N SER A 372 20.09 17.85 9.27
CA SER A 372 19.96 16.99 8.08
C SER A 372 20.52 15.58 8.29
N ALA A 373 21.41 15.42 9.26
CA ALA A 373 22.08 14.16 9.57
C ALA A 373 21.43 13.38 10.74
N SER A 374 20.72 14.07 11.65
CA SER A 374 20.27 13.46 12.93
C SER A 374 18.78 13.54 13.10
N ASN A 375 18.15 12.38 13.30
CA ASN A 375 16.71 12.21 13.46
C ASN A 375 16.37 11.44 14.74
N LEU A 376 15.36 11.87 15.45
CA LEU A 376 14.77 11.18 16.60
C LEU A 376 13.32 10.81 16.30
N SER A 377 12.94 9.58 16.63
CA SER A 377 11.56 9.12 16.65
C SER A 377 11.23 8.58 18.04
N ILE A 378 10.13 9.04 18.60
CA ILE A 378 9.54 8.50 19.83
C ILE A 378 8.14 8.04 19.50
N ASN A 379 7.83 6.80 19.83
CA ASN A 379 6.59 6.15 19.47
C ASN A 379 5.96 5.56 20.74
N PHE A 380 4.82 6.08 21.16
CA PHE A 380 4.00 5.50 22.24
C PHE A 380 2.80 4.82 21.59
N PHE A 381 2.63 3.54 21.82
CA PHE A 381 1.60 2.73 21.16
C PHE A 381 0.97 1.74 22.12
N GLY A 382 -0.19 1.23 21.75
CA GLY A 382 -0.82 0.17 22.50
C GLY A 382 -2.00 -0.45 21.79
N LEU A 383 -2.49 -1.51 22.41
CA LEU A 383 -3.59 -2.33 21.95
C LEU A 383 -4.46 -2.70 23.15
N ASP A 384 -5.77 -2.62 22.94
CA ASP A 384 -6.80 -3.22 23.80
C ASP A 384 -7.74 -4.02 22.94
N ALA A 385 -7.78 -5.34 23.13
CA ALA A 385 -8.44 -6.23 22.20
C ALA A 385 -9.04 -7.46 22.86
N GLU A 386 -10.13 -7.92 22.28
CA GLU A 386 -10.75 -9.22 22.59
C GLU A 386 -10.86 -10.05 21.31
N ARG A 387 -10.54 -11.34 21.43
CA ARG A 387 -10.97 -12.33 20.44
C ARG A 387 -11.88 -13.35 21.09
N SER A 388 -12.94 -13.72 20.43
CA SER A 388 -13.85 -14.78 20.86
C SER A 388 -13.97 -15.87 19.80
N SER A 389 -14.11 -17.11 20.24
CA SER A 389 -14.24 -18.26 19.36
C SER A 389 -15.13 -19.31 20.02
N ILE A 390 -16.13 -19.76 19.30
CA ILE A 390 -17.02 -20.86 19.72
C ILE A 390 -17.17 -21.85 18.58
N GLY A 391 -17.33 -23.13 18.91
CA GLY A 391 -17.67 -24.16 17.93
C GLY A 391 -16.98 -25.50 18.12
N PHE A 392 -17.25 -26.40 17.21
CA PHE A 392 -16.72 -27.75 17.24
C PHE A 392 -15.29 -27.80 16.75
N ARG A 393 -14.39 -28.30 17.57
CA ARG A 393 -12.98 -28.52 17.26
C ARG A 393 -12.72 -30.01 17.21
N SER A 394 -12.71 -30.55 16.02
CA SER A 394 -12.41 -31.95 15.80
C SER A 394 -10.93 -32.17 15.52
N ASN A 395 -10.45 -33.36 15.88
CA ASN A 395 -9.12 -33.82 15.48
C ASN A 395 -9.09 -34.25 14.00
N ARG A 396 -10.23 -34.47 13.38
CA ARG A 396 -10.38 -34.87 11.98
C ARG A 396 -11.40 -33.97 11.28
N VAL A 397 -11.04 -33.54 10.08
CA VAL A 397 -11.84 -32.63 9.27
C VAL A 397 -13.23 -33.19 8.94
N ASP A 398 -13.31 -34.48 8.65
CA ASP A 398 -14.54 -35.19 8.27
C ASP A 398 -15.47 -35.51 9.44
N GLN A 399 -15.05 -35.25 10.68
CA GLN A 399 -15.85 -35.50 11.85
C GLN A 399 -17.01 -34.52 11.96
N VAL A 400 -18.23 -35.06 12.05
CA VAL A 400 -19.46 -34.27 12.15
C VAL A 400 -19.63 -33.74 13.59
N ASP A 401 -20.16 -32.52 13.72
CA ASP A 401 -20.47 -31.91 15.00
C ASP A 401 -21.59 -32.73 15.70
N PRO A 402 -21.34 -33.25 16.90
CA PRO A 402 -22.36 -34.01 17.66
C PRO A 402 -23.44 -33.12 18.32
N PHE A 403 -23.41 -31.80 18.05
CA PHE A 403 -24.37 -30.80 18.56
C PHE A 403 -24.48 -30.72 20.11
N THR A 404 -23.45 -31.16 20.83
CA THR A 404 -23.34 -30.92 22.27
C THR A 404 -23.04 -29.47 22.61
N GLU A 405 -23.09 -29.07 23.87
CA GLU A 405 -22.67 -27.75 24.35
C GLU A 405 -21.22 -27.45 23.95
N ARG A 406 -20.91 -26.18 23.77
CA ARG A 406 -19.57 -25.70 23.36
C ARG A 406 -19.11 -24.58 24.24
N ASP A 407 -17.83 -24.60 24.53
CA ASP A 407 -17.17 -23.55 25.28
C ASP A 407 -16.97 -22.32 24.39
N LEU A 408 -17.24 -21.15 24.96
CA LEU A 408 -16.85 -19.88 24.41
C LEU A 408 -15.45 -19.54 24.91
N ILE A 409 -14.47 -19.56 24.01
CA ILE A 409 -13.09 -19.20 24.34
C ILE A 409 -12.88 -17.74 24.05
N LYS A 410 -12.54 -16.99 25.07
CA LYS A 410 -12.18 -15.59 24.99
C LYS A 410 -10.69 -15.39 25.25
N GLY A 411 -10.03 -14.59 24.40
CA GLY A 411 -8.69 -14.09 24.61
C GLY A 411 -8.77 -12.57 24.76
N GLU A 412 -8.26 -12.05 25.87
CA GLU A 412 -8.18 -10.61 26.13
C GLU A 412 -6.71 -10.20 26.06
N PHE A 413 -6.41 -9.13 25.33
CA PHE A 413 -5.07 -8.63 25.11
C PHE A 413 -5.01 -7.16 25.45
N ASN A 414 -4.14 -6.79 26.37
CA ASN A 414 -3.87 -5.39 26.72
C ASN A 414 -2.37 -5.19 26.72
N ASN A 415 -1.88 -4.35 25.81
CA ASN A 415 -0.48 -4.03 25.75
C ASN A 415 -0.21 -2.56 25.45
N HIS A 416 0.92 -2.07 25.90
CA HIS A 416 1.44 -0.76 25.57
C HIS A 416 2.95 -0.74 25.58
N GLY A 417 3.50 0.16 24.80
CA GLY A 417 4.95 0.29 24.70
C GLY A 417 5.39 1.68 24.27
N VAL A 418 6.65 1.94 24.54
CA VAL A 418 7.36 3.13 24.06
C VAL A 418 8.60 2.65 23.31
N GLU A 419 8.77 3.10 22.08
CA GLU A 419 9.94 2.84 21.26
C GLU A 419 10.62 4.17 20.93
N VAL A 420 11.91 4.29 21.26
CA VAL A 420 12.74 5.46 20.98
C VAL A 420 13.85 5.05 20.02
N LYS A 421 14.02 5.78 18.92
CA LYS A 421 15.10 5.57 17.95
C LYS A 421 15.78 6.89 17.61
N PHE A 422 17.08 6.92 17.72
CA PHE A 422 17.92 8.03 17.26
C PHE A 422 18.83 7.52 16.13
N LEU A 423 18.74 8.16 14.98
CA LEU A 423 19.56 7.86 13.81
C LEU A 423 20.49 9.04 13.54
N ASN A 424 21.75 8.74 13.25
CA ASN A 424 22.72 9.75 12.86
C ASN A 424 23.56 9.28 11.68
N ASN A 425 23.67 10.16 10.65
CA ASN A 425 24.57 10.01 9.53
C ASN A 425 25.87 10.77 9.84
N TYR A 426 27.02 10.16 9.60
CA TYR A 426 28.31 10.75 9.83
C TYR A 426 29.33 10.31 8.77
N SER A 427 30.42 11.05 8.63
CA SER A 427 31.52 10.68 7.74
C SER A 427 32.72 10.24 8.58
N LEU A 428 33.27 9.08 8.23
CA LEU A 428 34.49 8.55 8.83
C LEU A 428 35.40 8.09 7.68
N PHE A 429 36.66 8.56 7.65
CA PHE A 429 37.61 8.28 6.56
C PHE A 429 37.03 8.54 5.15
N ASN A 430 36.31 9.67 4.98
CA ASN A 430 35.60 10.05 3.76
C ASN A 430 34.49 9.06 3.29
N LEU A 431 34.14 8.08 4.10
CA LEU A 431 33.03 7.16 3.87
C LEU A 431 31.77 7.67 4.59
N LYS A 432 30.65 7.60 3.92
CA LYS A 432 29.35 7.90 4.52
C LYS A 432 28.91 6.71 5.38
N ASN A 433 28.67 6.97 6.63
CA ASN A 433 28.23 5.97 7.62
C ASN A 433 26.91 6.40 8.26
N VAL A 434 26.18 5.45 8.77
CA VAL A 434 24.96 5.66 9.54
C VAL A 434 24.93 4.72 10.73
N PHE A 435 24.49 5.20 11.86
CA PHE A 435 24.12 4.36 12.99
C PHE A 435 22.72 4.69 13.49
N VAL A 436 22.09 3.70 14.08
CA VAL A 436 20.86 3.85 14.85
C VAL A 436 21.08 3.29 16.23
N ILE A 437 20.63 4.02 17.25
CA ILE A 437 20.55 3.58 18.63
C ILE A 437 19.11 3.76 19.11
N GLY A 438 18.61 2.82 19.88
CA GLY A 438 17.27 2.90 20.38
C GLY A 438 16.98 1.93 21.52
N GLY A 439 15.81 2.08 22.08
CA GLY A 439 15.30 1.20 23.12
C GLY A 439 13.78 1.07 23.00
N LYS A 440 13.28 -0.05 23.47
CA LYS A 440 11.84 -0.34 23.52
C LYS A 440 11.50 -0.82 24.93
N TYR A 441 10.54 -0.14 25.55
CA TYR A 441 9.81 -0.64 26.71
C TYR A 441 8.49 -1.20 26.23
N TYR A 442 8.14 -2.40 26.68
CA TYR A 442 6.89 -3.05 26.32
C TYR A 442 6.32 -3.79 27.51
N ARG A 443 5.05 -3.63 27.75
CA ARG A 443 4.30 -4.36 28.76
C ARG A 443 3.03 -4.93 28.13
N SER A 444 2.78 -6.21 28.39
CA SER A 444 1.58 -6.90 27.92
C SER A 444 0.93 -7.69 29.03
N LYS A 445 -0.37 -7.88 28.89
CA LYS A 445 -1.18 -8.81 29.65
C LYS A 445 -2.09 -9.54 28.68
N SER A 446 -1.91 -10.83 28.57
CA SER A 446 -2.76 -11.70 27.75
C SER A 446 -3.45 -12.71 28.65
N THR A 447 -4.78 -12.79 28.58
CA THR A 447 -5.58 -13.75 29.34
C THR A 447 -6.42 -14.57 28.39
N SER A 448 -6.62 -15.85 28.71
CA SER A 448 -7.56 -16.72 28.03
C SER A 448 -8.54 -17.28 29.04
N LYS A 449 -9.83 -17.19 28.72
CA LYS A 449 -10.94 -17.73 29.50
C LYS A 449 -11.74 -18.71 28.64
N GLN A 450 -12.22 -19.76 29.26
CA GLN A 450 -13.07 -20.78 28.65
C GLN A 450 -14.31 -20.94 29.48
#